data_9ff98b73098d1d70270a0d60fb1ba2e1
#
_entry.id   9ff98b73098d1d70270a0d60fb1ba2e1
#
_cell.length_a   1.000
_cell.length_b   1.000
_cell.length_c   1.000
_cell.angle_alpha   90.00
_cell.angle_beta   90.00
_cell.angle_gamma   90.00
#
_symmetry.space_group_name_H-M   'P 1'
#
loop_
_entity.id
_entity.type
_entity.pdbx_description
1 polymer ?
#
loop_
_entity_poly.entity_id
_entity_poly.type
_entity_poly.pdbx_seq_one_letter_code
_entity_poly.pdbx_strand_id
1 'polypeptide(L)'
;MDKSFSLTRRQLTRMAAASAVAGVGLARAQDSRVILGQSAAFSGPSAQLGTQLHAGAKLWFDQQNAKGGVAGRNVEIRNLDDGYEPDRCVANTEKLIKDDAFALFGYIGTPTSLAALPLATSAKVPFIAPFSGAMGLRDPFKREAFHL
;
A
#
# COMPACT_ATOMS: atom_id res chain seq x y z
N MET A 1 7.46 27.79 57.63
CA MET A 1 8.72 27.20 57.13
C MET A 1 8.57 26.98 55.65
N ASP A 2 8.98 27.94 54.86
CA ASP A 2 8.83 27.95 53.40
C ASP A 2 10.13 27.37 52.81
N LYS A 3 10.04 26.18 52.19
CA LYS A 3 11.17 25.57 51.49
C LYS A 3 11.10 25.98 50.02
N SER A 4 11.75 27.10 49.69
CA SER A 4 11.97 27.48 48.31
C SER A 4 12.89 26.48 47.61
N PHE A 5 12.33 25.74 46.65
CA PHE A 5 13.05 24.76 45.82
C PHE A 5 13.82 25.53 44.72
N SER A 6 15.12 25.78 44.92
CA SER A 6 15.94 26.39 43.88
C SER A 6 16.59 25.34 43.00
N LEU A 7 16.12 25.22 41.77
CA LEU A 7 16.77 24.41 40.75
C LEU A 7 18.04 25.05 40.23
N THR A 8 19.18 24.36 40.31
CA THR A 8 20.46 24.85 39.80
C THR A 8 20.53 24.78 38.28
N ARG A 9 21.27 25.71 37.65
CA ARG A 9 21.46 25.74 36.16
C ARG A 9 21.87 24.39 35.57
N ARG A 10 22.66 23.59 36.28
CA ARG A 10 23.07 22.23 35.87
C ARG A 10 21.91 21.21 35.85
N GLN A 11 20.92 21.37 36.70
CA GLN A 11 19.75 20.49 36.73
C GLN A 11 18.77 20.81 35.59
N LEU A 12 18.60 22.10 35.27
CA LEU A 12 17.83 22.56 34.11
C LEU A 12 18.43 22.09 32.78
N THR A 13 19.75 22.09 32.62
CA THR A 13 20.44 21.62 31.41
C THR A 13 20.31 20.09 31.22
N ARG A 14 20.32 19.35 32.33
CA ARG A 14 20.13 17.86 32.26
C ARG A 14 18.69 17.48 31.98
N MET A 15 17.70 18.23 32.41
CA MET A 15 16.28 17.99 32.07
C MET A 15 15.97 18.37 30.61
N ALA A 16 16.57 19.39 30.04
CA ALA A 16 16.41 19.77 28.63
C ALA A 16 17.04 18.75 27.67
N ALA A 17 18.16 18.11 28.05
CA ALA A 17 18.80 17.07 27.24
C ALA A 17 18.00 15.75 27.19
N ALA A 18 17.28 15.40 28.27
CA ALA A 18 16.45 14.20 28.32
C ALA A 18 15.17 14.33 27.48
N SER A 19 14.64 15.54 27.30
CA SER A 19 13.43 15.79 26.51
C SER A 19 13.67 15.75 24.98
N ALA A 20 14.90 16.01 24.52
CA ALA A 20 15.26 16.02 23.11
C ALA A 20 15.35 14.61 22.48
N VAL A 21 15.62 13.57 23.30
CA VAL A 21 15.74 12.18 22.80
C VAL A 21 14.39 11.49 22.67
N ALA A 22 13.37 11.89 23.44
CA ALA A 22 12.03 11.30 23.38
C ALA A 22 11.20 11.78 22.18
N GLY A 23 11.53 12.91 21.55
CA GLY A 23 10.76 13.50 20.44
C GLY A 23 11.09 12.92 19.06
N VAL A 24 12.22 12.23 18.88
CA VAL A 24 12.64 11.72 17.56
C VAL A 24 12.01 10.37 17.24
N GLY A 25 11.49 9.64 18.25
CA GLY A 25 10.88 8.32 18.07
C GLY A 25 9.42 8.34 17.59
N LEU A 26 8.68 9.42 17.83
CA LEU A 26 7.24 9.47 17.54
C LEU A 26 6.90 9.98 16.13
N ALA A 27 7.79 10.73 15.48
CA ALA A 27 7.55 11.25 14.13
C ALA A 27 7.70 10.16 13.02
N ARG A 28 8.29 9.00 13.33
CA ARG A 28 8.51 7.91 12.37
C ARG A 28 7.40 6.86 12.32
N ALA A 29 6.41 6.95 13.21
CA ALA A 29 5.34 5.94 13.31
C ALA A 29 4.24 6.12 12.25
N GLN A 30 4.21 7.22 11.51
CA GLN A 30 3.11 7.53 10.59
C GLN A 30 3.32 7.05 9.15
N ASP A 31 4.52 6.57 8.81
CA ASP A 31 4.87 6.15 7.44
C ASP A 31 5.31 4.68 7.37
N SER A 32 4.81 3.84 8.27
CA SER A 32 5.31 2.47 8.43
C SER A 32 4.57 1.42 7.60
N ARG A 33 3.67 1.83 6.69
CA ARG A 33 2.92 0.87 5.85
C ARG A 33 3.19 1.08 4.37
N VAL A 34 3.24 -0.03 3.64
CA VAL A 34 3.21 -0.08 2.18
C VAL A 34 1.80 -0.46 1.77
N ILE A 35 1.08 0.44 1.12
CA ILE A 35 -0.29 0.19 0.66
C ILE A 35 -0.24 -0.37 -0.77
N LEU A 36 -0.74 -1.58 -0.94
CA LEU A 36 -0.98 -2.18 -2.25
C LEU A 36 -2.46 -2.02 -2.60
N GLY A 37 -2.75 -1.32 -3.69
CA GLY A 37 -4.11 -1.14 -4.18
C GLY A 37 -4.52 -2.31 -5.06
N GLN A 38 -5.66 -2.95 -4.75
CA GLN A 38 -6.19 -4.05 -5.54
C GLN A 38 -7.60 -3.74 -6.03
N SER A 39 -7.83 -3.75 -7.34
CA SER A 39 -9.16 -3.82 -7.94
C SER A 39 -9.34 -5.18 -8.58
N ALA A 40 -10.35 -5.91 -8.14
CA ALA A 40 -10.64 -7.25 -8.63
C ALA A 40 -12.13 -7.58 -8.43
N ALA A 41 -12.61 -8.62 -9.10
CA ALA A 41 -13.94 -9.12 -8.88
C ALA A 41 -14.06 -9.81 -7.53
N PHE A 42 -14.75 -9.18 -6.57
CA PHE A 42 -15.15 -9.78 -5.30
C PHE A 42 -16.64 -10.09 -5.25
N SER A 43 -17.38 -9.72 -6.29
CA SER A 43 -18.79 -10.04 -6.52
C SER A 43 -19.01 -10.58 -7.95
N GLY A 44 -20.20 -11.12 -8.22
CA GLY A 44 -20.57 -11.66 -9.52
C GLY A 44 -19.93 -13.01 -9.85
N PRO A 45 -20.06 -13.48 -11.10
CA PRO A 45 -19.60 -14.81 -11.53
C PRO A 45 -18.09 -15.06 -11.39
N SER A 46 -17.29 -14.01 -11.46
CA SER A 46 -15.82 -14.07 -11.36
C SER A 46 -15.29 -13.85 -9.93
N ALA A 47 -16.15 -13.72 -8.93
CA ALA A 47 -15.79 -13.39 -7.55
C ALA A 47 -14.79 -14.36 -6.92
N GLN A 48 -14.85 -15.64 -7.30
CA GLN A 48 -13.94 -16.65 -6.76
C GLN A 48 -12.47 -16.33 -7.10
N LEU A 49 -12.20 -15.81 -8.30
CA LEU A 49 -10.83 -15.46 -8.72
C LEU A 49 -10.26 -14.34 -7.82
N GLY A 50 -11.03 -13.27 -7.61
CA GLY A 50 -10.62 -12.15 -6.75
C GLY A 50 -10.43 -12.58 -5.30
N THR A 51 -11.38 -13.31 -4.76
CA THR A 51 -11.37 -13.77 -3.38
C THR A 51 -10.18 -14.69 -3.09
N GLN A 52 -9.89 -15.65 -3.96
CA GLN A 52 -8.80 -16.61 -3.77
C GLN A 52 -7.43 -15.95 -3.92
N LEU A 53 -7.24 -15.11 -4.94
CA LEU A 53 -5.99 -14.38 -5.12
C LEU A 53 -5.72 -13.45 -3.94
N HIS A 54 -6.74 -12.71 -3.50
CA HIS A 54 -6.64 -11.83 -2.34
C HIS A 54 -6.29 -12.62 -1.06
N ALA A 55 -6.97 -13.72 -0.81
CA ALA A 55 -6.74 -14.55 0.37
C ALA A 55 -5.31 -15.12 0.40
N GLY A 56 -4.81 -15.61 -0.73
CA GLY A 56 -3.44 -16.10 -0.85
C GLY A 56 -2.40 -15.00 -0.62
N ALA A 57 -2.58 -13.84 -1.25
CA ALA A 57 -1.71 -12.70 -1.08
C ALA A 57 -1.72 -12.19 0.37
N LYS A 58 -2.91 -12.07 0.97
CA LYS A 58 -3.07 -11.63 2.35
C LYS A 58 -2.36 -12.58 3.32
N LEU A 59 -2.52 -13.88 3.16
CA LEU A 59 -1.86 -14.88 3.99
C LEU A 59 -0.33 -14.70 3.97
N TRP A 60 0.24 -14.49 2.79
CA TRP A 60 1.68 -14.29 2.64
C TRP A 60 2.14 -12.98 3.28
N PHE A 61 1.44 -11.87 3.04
CA PHE A 61 1.79 -10.57 3.63
C PHE A 61 1.59 -10.57 5.15
N ASP A 62 0.57 -11.22 5.68
CA ASP A 62 0.38 -11.36 7.14
C ASP A 62 1.58 -12.10 7.78
N GLN A 63 2.08 -13.15 7.14
CA GLN A 63 3.27 -13.86 7.60
C GLN A 63 4.54 -12.99 7.54
N GLN A 64 4.70 -12.18 6.48
CA GLN A 64 5.83 -11.26 6.39
C GLN A 64 5.72 -10.12 7.42
N ASN A 65 4.53 -9.58 7.61
CA ASN A 65 4.27 -8.55 8.63
C ASN A 65 4.58 -9.04 10.04
N ALA A 66 4.23 -10.29 10.36
CA ALA A 66 4.57 -10.92 11.64
C ALA A 66 6.09 -11.08 11.87
N LYS A 67 6.88 -11.10 10.78
CA LYS A 67 8.36 -11.14 10.82
C LYS A 67 9.02 -9.75 10.79
N GLY A 68 8.23 -8.67 10.87
CA GLY A 68 8.72 -7.29 10.83
C GLY A 68 8.51 -6.58 9.49
N GLY A 69 7.71 -7.16 8.59
CA GLY A 69 7.34 -6.56 7.31
C GLY A 69 8.44 -6.57 6.25
N VAL A 70 8.30 -5.71 5.26
CA VAL A 70 9.29 -5.52 4.18
C VAL A 70 10.08 -4.25 4.47
N ALA A 71 11.38 -4.38 4.68
CA ALA A 71 12.25 -3.27 5.11
C ALA A 71 11.73 -2.53 6.36
N GLY A 72 11.18 -3.27 7.33
CA GLY A 72 10.61 -2.72 8.56
C GLY A 72 9.24 -2.06 8.40
N ARG A 73 8.59 -2.23 7.25
CA ARG A 73 7.28 -1.65 6.95
C ARG A 73 6.24 -2.76 6.73
N ASN A 74 5.09 -2.64 7.36
CA ASN A 74 3.99 -3.57 7.12
C ASN A 74 3.36 -3.35 5.75
N VAL A 75 3.00 -4.43 5.07
CA VAL A 75 2.26 -4.40 3.80
C VAL A 75 0.78 -4.56 4.08
N GLU A 76 -0.03 -3.67 3.54
CA GLU A 76 -1.50 -3.70 3.60
C GLU A 76 -2.06 -3.78 2.19
N ILE A 77 -2.98 -4.70 1.93
CA ILE A 77 -3.73 -4.73 0.66
C ILE A 77 -5.06 -3.99 0.88
N ARG A 78 -5.25 -2.90 0.15
CA ARG A 78 -6.53 -2.18 0.07
C ARG A 78 -7.27 -2.63 -1.17
N ASN A 79 -8.29 -3.46 -0.97
CA ASN A 79 -9.06 -4.06 -2.05
C ASN A 79 -10.39 -3.34 -2.30
N LEU A 80 -10.74 -3.21 -3.57
CA LEU A 80 -12.01 -2.66 -4.06
C LEU A 80 -12.63 -3.63 -5.07
N ASP A 81 -13.94 -3.82 -4.98
CA ASP A 81 -14.70 -4.69 -5.87
C ASP A 81 -15.01 -4.00 -7.19
N ASP A 82 -14.57 -4.57 -8.31
CA ASP A 82 -14.96 -4.12 -9.64
C ASP A 82 -16.02 -5.02 -10.32
N GLY A 83 -16.33 -6.18 -9.74
CA GLY A 83 -17.29 -7.12 -10.32
C GLY A 83 -16.91 -7.62 -11.71
N TYR A 84 -15.62 -7.51 -12.09
CA TYR A 84 -15.10 -7.78 -13.44
C TYR A 84 -15.51 -6.73 -14.50
N GLU A 85 -15.95 -5.52 -14.07
CA GLU A 85 -16.43 -4.46 -14.95
C GLU A 85 -15.32 -3.39 -15.15
N PRO A 86 -14.91 -3.11 -16.42
CA PRO A 86 -13.83 -2.18 -16.71
C PRO A 86 -14.05 -0.77 -16.15
N ASP A 87 -15.25 -0.22 -16.26
CA ASP A 87 -15.56 1.13 -15.79
C ASP A 87 -15.44 1.24 -14.27
N ARG A 88 -15.87 0.20 -13.54
CA ARG A 88 -15.69 0.14 -12.08
C ARG A 88 -14.22 -0.02 -11.71
N CYS A 89 -13.48 -0.80 -12.48
CA CYS A 89 -12.03 -0.95 -12.30
C CYS A 89 -11.29 0.37 -12.51
N VAL A 90 -11.66 1.18 -13.50
CA VAL A 90 -11.13 2.53 -13.73
C VAL A 90 -11.38 3.41 -12.50
N ALA A 91 -12.62 3.52 -12.05
CA ALA A 91 -12.98 4.33 -10.88
C ALA A 91 -12.23 3.89 -9.60
N ASN A 92 -12.11 2.57 -9.38
CA ASN A 92 -11.34 2.00 -8.29
C ASN A 92 -9.86 2.36 -8.39
N THR A 93 -9.29 2.28 -9.59
CA THR A 93 -7.87 2.59 -9.86
C THR A 93 -7.56 4.05 -9.58
N GLU A 94 -8.39 4.97 -10.07
CA GLU A 94 -8.26 6.40 -9.78
C GLU A 94 -8.30 6.68 -8.27
N LYS A 95 -9.24 6.03 -7.58
CA LYS A 95 -9.37 6.15 -6.12
C LYS A 95 -8.12 5.63 -5.41
N LEU A 96 -7.62 4.46 -5.77
CA LEU A 96 -6.43 3.86 -5.15
C LEU A 96 -5.18 4.71 -5.37
N ILE A 97 -5.00 5.28 -6.56
CA ILE A 97 -3.91 6.20 -6.87
C ILE A 97 -4.04 7.49 -6.04
N LYS A 98 -5.24 8.06 -5.94
CA LYS A 98 -5.51 9.25 -5.12
C LYS A 98 -5.28 9.01 -3.63
N ASP A 99 -5.54 7.80 -3.16
CA ASP A 99 -5.34 7.36 -1.78
C ASP A 99 -3.88 6.90 -1.52
N ASP A 100 -2.92 7.34 -2.34
CA ASP A 100 -1.48 7.10 -2.24
C ASP A 100 -1.08 5.62 -2.17
N ALA A 101 -1.72 4.75 -2.96
CA ALA A 101 -1.27 3.38 -3.12
C ALA A 101 0.17 3.36 -3.66
N PHE A 102 1.06 2.66 -2.97
CA PHE A 102 2.46 2.50 -3.39
C PHE A 102 2.56 1.76 -4.73
N ALA A 103 1.72 0.77 -4.93
CA ALA A 103 1.61 0.01 -6.17
C ALA A 103 0.17 -0.52 -6.35
N LEU A 104 -0.22 -0.76 -7.57
CA LEU A 104 -1.43 -1.49 -7.93
C LEU A 104 -1.05 -2.98 -8.08
N PHE A 105 -1.79 -3.85 -7.42
CA PHE A 105 -1.39 -5.25 -7.25
C PHE A 105 -2.54 -6.22 -7.55
N GLY A 106 -2.26 -7.29 -8.30
CA GLY A 106 -3.16 -8.43 -8.40
C GLY A 106 -4.51 -8.12 -9.02
N TYR A 107 -4.54 -7.27 -10.02
CA TYR A 107 -5.74 -7.01 -10.83
C TYR A 107 -6.13 -8.26 -11.60
N ILE A 108 -7.43 -8.51 -11.75
CA ILE A 108 -7.92 -9.73 -12.37
C ILE A 108 -8.70 -9.43 -13.64
N GLY A 109 -8.30 -10.11 -14.71
CA GLY A 109 -8.97 -10.08 -15.99
C GLY A 109 -8.33 -9.17 -17.02
N THR A 110 -8.49 -9.53 -18.27
CA THR A 110 -7.96 -8.77 -19.40
C THR A 110 -8.64 -7.42 -19.57
N PRO A 111 -10.00 -7.33 -19.60
CA PRO A 111 -10.66 -6.04 -19.84
C PRO A 111 -10.40 -5.04 -18.73
N THR A 112 -10.43 -5.46 -17.48
CA THR A 112 -10.18 -4.63 -16.30
C THR A 112 -8.73 -4.17 -16.24
N SER A 113 -7.77 -5.09 -16.46
CA SER A 113 -6.33 -4.75 -16.44
C SER A 113 -5.94 -3.82 -17.58
N LEU A 114 -6.49 -4.00 -18.79
CA LEU A 114 -6.25 -3.10 -19.93
C LEU A 114 -6.84 -1.71 -19.69
N ALA A 115 -7.98 -1.60 -19.01
CA ALA A 115 -8.58 -0.33 -18.64
C ALA A 115 -7.77 0.42 -17.56
N ALA A 116 -7.19 -0.31 -16.60
CA ALA A 116 -6.40 0.27 -15.50
C ALA A 116 -4.97 0.68 -15.90
N LEU A 117 -4.34 -0.05 -16.84
CA LEU A 117 -2.93 0.15 -17.19
C LEU A 117 -2.58 1.58 -17.64
N PRO A 118 -3.38 2.29 -18.46
CA PRO A 118 -3.10 3.68 -18.84
C PRO A 118 -3.06 4.62 -17.62
N LEU A 119 -3.91 4.41 -16.63
CA LEU A 119 -3.94 5.20 -15.40
C LEU A 119 -2.69 4.97 -14.56
N ALA A 120 -2.30 3.71 -14.38
CA ALA A 120 -1.07 3.34 -13.68
C ALA A 120 0.16 3.97 -14.35
N THR A 121 0.25 3.86 -15.67
CA THR A 121 1.36 4.42 -16.47
C THR A 121 1.42 5.95 -16.37
N SER A 122 0.27 6.63 -16.52
CA SER A 122 0.19 8.09 -16.43
C SER A 122 0.58 8.59 -15.03
N ALA A 123 0.15 7.90 -14.00
CA ALA A 123 0.48 8.22 -12.61
C ALA A 123 1.88 7.75 -12.18
N LYS A 124 2.58 6.97 -13.01
CA LYS A 124 3.87 6.32 -12.70
C LYS A 124 3.81 5.41 -11.47
N VAL A 125 2.66 4.78 -11.25
CA VAL A 125 2.44 3.82 -10.16
C VAL A 125 2.74 2.41 -10.69
N PRO A 126 3.56 1.61 -10.01
CA PRO A 126 3.82 0.23 -10.41
C PRO A 126 2.53 -0.60 -10.50
N PHE A 127 2.36 -1.33 -11.60
CA PHE A 127 1.25 -2.23 -11.86
C PHE A 127 1.77 -3.67 -11.81
N ILE A 128 1.56 -4.34 -10.69
CA ILE A 128 2.26 -5.57 -10.33
C ILE A 128 1.31 -6.77 -10.43
N ALA A 129 1.77 -7.81 -11.10
CA ALA A 129 1.11 -9.11 -11.16
C ALA A 129 -0.36 -9.05 -11.63
N PRO A 130 -0.70 -8.37 -12.74
CA PRO A 130 -2.02 -8.51 -13.32
C PRO A 130 -2.25 -9.96 -13.74
N PHE A 131 -3.36 -10.54 -13.28
CA PHE A 131 -3.75 -11.91 -13.63
C PHE A 131 -4.43 -11.92 -15.00
N SER A 132 -3.60 -11.78 -16.03
CA SER A 132 -4.02 -11.76 -17.43
C SER A 132 -2.86 -12.14 -18.36
N GLY A 133 -3.15 -12.94 -19.38
CA GLY A 133 -2.22 -13.30 -20.43
C GLY A 133 -2.21 -12.33 -21.64
N ALA A 134 -2.95 -11.23 -21.58
CA ALA A 134 -3.13 -10.33 -22.73
C ALA A 134 -1.82 -9.67 -23.19
N MET A 135 -1.56 -9.73 -24.51
CA MET A 135 -0.40 -9.09 -25.11
C MET A 135 -0.41 -7.57 -24.92
N GLY A 136 -1.57 -6.92 -24.98
CA GLY A 136 -1.69 -5.47 -24.77
C GLY A 136 -1.21 -4.95 -23.41
N LEU A 137 -1.02 -5.84 -22.42
CA LEU A 137 -0.37 -5.49 -21.17
C LEU A 137 1.16 -5.54 -21.26
N ARG A 138 1.74 -6.20 -22.27
CA ARG A 138 3.17 -6.47 -22.45
C ARG A 138 3.77 -5.73 -23.65
N ASP A 139 2.99 -5.57 -24.71
CA ASP A 139 3.40 -4.94 -25.95
C ASP A 139 2.41 -3.81 -26.34
N PRO A 140 2.91 -2.58 -26.60
CA PRO A 140 4.28 -2.14 -26.41
C PRO A 140 4.72 -2.15 -24.94
N PHE A 141 6.02 -2.33 -24.69
CA PHE A 141 6.60 -2.36 -23.35
C PHE A 141 6.13 -1.19 -22.48
N LYS A 142 5.71 -1.50 -21.26
CA LYS A 142 5.31 -0.52 -20.25
C LYS A 142 6.24 -0.67 -19.04
N ARG A 143 6.95 0.41 -18.73
CA ARG A 143 7.95 0.41 -17.66
C ARG A 143 7.37 0.14 -16.27
N GLU A 144 6.11 0.52 -16.06
CA GLU A 144 5.39 0.40 -14.81
C GLU A 144 4.73 -0.97 -14.63
N ALA A 145 4.63 -1.80 -15.68
CA ALA A 145 3.94 -3.10 -15.64
C ALA A 145 4.91 -4.25 -15.37
N PHE A 146 4.64 -4.99 -14.30
CA PHE A 146 5.43 -6.14 -13.87
C PHE A 146 4.56 -7.41 -13.88
N HIS A 147 4.84 -8.30 -14.81
CA HIS A 147 4.09 -9.54 -15.00
C HIS A 147 4.70 -10.69 -14.21
N LEU A 148 3.85 -11.68 -13.91
CA LEU A 148 4.29 -12.99 -13.42
C LEU A 148 4.80 -13.87 -14.57
#